data_e7febcd18dbe882f01bd9ae6969a363d
#
_entry.id   e7febcd18dbe882f01bd9ae6969a363d
#
_cell.length_a   1.000
_cell.length_b   1.000
_cell.length_c   1.000
_cell.angle_alpha   90.00
_cell.angle_beta   90.00
_cell.angle_gamma   90.00
#
_symmetry.space_group_name_H-M   'P 1'
#
loop_
_entity.id
_entity.type
_entity.pdbx_description
1 polymer ?
#
loop_
_entity_poly.entity_id
_entity_poly.type
_entity_poly.pdbx_seq_one_letter_code
_entity_poly.pdbx_strand_id
1 'polypeptide(L)'
;MLGRRGSTTRSGWLDFRGHVPAAAAPLPLALLVNLLGGPSANSLLNVLVREKNGLSYNIEASYTPYSDSGIVAIYFSCDHDNTDHCIELIEGELGRLQTTPLSARRLSMAKKQFIAQLAISMESNEGYMLGAGKSFLAHREVDTMEEVYRKIQALTAEDLTAVASSVFSSPSRLIYK
;
A
#
# COMPACT_ATOMS: atom_id res chain seq x y z
N MET A 1 34.94 -28.03 -10.48
CA MET A 1 34.89 -26.57 -10.57
C MET A 1 33.44 -26.15 -10.63
N LEU A 2 32.82 -25.90 -9.46
CA LEU A 2 31.44 -25.43 -9.36
C LEU A 2 31.47 -23.92 -9.42
N GLY A 3 31.10 -23.35 -10.59
CA GLY A 3 30.95 -21.92 -10.77
C GLY A 3 29.81 -21.42 -9.89
N ARG A 4 30.13 -20.62 -8.89
CA ARG A 4 29.16 -19.76 -8.18
C ARG A 4 28.57 -18.81 -9.22
N ARG A 5 27.35 -19.09 -9.68
CA ARG A 5 26.51 -18.05 -10.28
C ARG A 5 26.19 -17.06 -9.16
N GLY A 6 26.81 -15.91 -9.19
CA GLY A 6 26.44 -14.82 -8.33
C GLY A 6 24.99 -14.45 -8.62
N SER A 7 24.11 -14.72 -7.68
CA SER A 7 22.73 -14.24 -7.72
C SER A 7 22.78 -12.72 -7.67
N THR A 8 22.51 -12.06 -8.80
CA THR A 8 22.44 -10.62 -8.86
C THR A 8 21.02 -10.22 -8.53
N THR A 9 20.76 -9.97 -7.26
CA THR A 9 19.46 -9.46 -6.78
C THR A 9 19.28 -8.03 -7.28
N ARG A 10 18.16 -7.75 -7.91
CA ARG A 10 17.73 -6.38 -8.26
C ARG A 10 16.62 -5.93 -7.35
N SER A 11 16.64 -4.66 -7.01
CA SER A 11 15.53 -4.00 -6.32
C SER A 11 14.83 -3.07 -7.29
N GLY A 12 13.52 -3.19 -7.39
CA GLY A 12 12.67 -2.32 -8.20
C GLY A 12 11.79 -1.45 -7.31
N TRP A 13 11.59 -0.21 -7.74
CA TRP A 13 10.65 0.73 -7.14
C TRP A 13 9.64 1.14 -8.21
N LEU A 14 8.38 1.04 -7.85
CA LEU A 14 7.30 1.68 -8.59
C LEU A 14 6.81 2.83 -7.73
N ASP A 15 7.08 4.05 -8.16
CA ASP A 15 6.67 5.26 -7.47
C ASP A 15 5.49 5.88 -8.22
N PHE A 16 4.37 5.96 -7.53
CA PHE A 16 3.18 6.63 -8.02
C PHE A 16 3.14 8.03 -7.43
N ARG A 17 3.81 8.96 -8.08
CA ARG A 17 3.63 10.40 -7.86
C ARG A 17 2.34 10.85 -8.51
N GLY A 18 1.23 10.30 -8.04
CA GLY A 18 -0.07 10.87 -8.33
C GLY A 18 -0.24 12.10 -7.47
N HIS A 19 -0.75 13.17 -8.05
CA HIS A 19 -1.36 14.23 -7.30
C HIS A 19 -2.54 13.60 -6.55
N VAL A 20 -2.27 13.04 -5.37
CA VAL A 20 -3.31 12.74 -4.41
C VAL A 20 -3.69 14.11 -3.88
N PRO A 21 -4.83 14.71 -4.32
CA PRO A 21 -5.24 15.98 -3.77
C PRO A 21 -5.31 15.84 -2.25
N ALA A 22 -4.77 16.78 -1.50
CA ALA A 22 -4.85 16.76 -0.03
C ALA A 22 -6.29 16.60 0.50
N ALA A 23 -7.29 16.94 -0.32
CA ALA A 23 -8.71 16.75 -0.06
C ALA A 23 -9.27 15.37 -0.47
N ALA A 24 -8.55 14.58 -1.28
CA ALA A 24 -9.06 13.32 -1.81
C ALA A 24 -8.68 12.13 -0.94
N ALA A 25 -9.33 12.00 0.20
CA ALA A 25 -9.49 10.77 0.96
C ALA A 25 -8.18 10.04 1.35
N PRO A 26 -7.38 10.56 2.30
CA PRO A 26 -6.19 9.85 2.78
C PRO A 26 -6.53 8.47 3.36
N LEU A 27 -7.73 8.31 3.93
CA LEU A 27 -8.13 7.07 4.59
C LEU A 27 -8.45 5.91 3.63
N PRO A 28 -9.24 6.08 2.54
CA PRO A 28 -9.42 5.04 1.53
C PRO A 28 -8.09 4.62 0.89
N LEU A 29 -7.20 5.57 0.61
CA LEU A 29 -5.89 5.26 0.04
C LEU A 29 -5.00 4.49 1.04
N ALA A 30 -4.99 4.88 2.31
CA ALA A 30 -4.25 4.16 3.34
C ALA A 30 -4.74 2.72 3.50
N LEU A 31 -6.07 2.50 3.50
CA LEU A 31 -6.64 1.16 3.51
C LEU A 31 -6.28 0.37 2.25
N LEU A 32 -6.35 0.99 1.07
CA LEU A 32 -6.02 0.35 -0.20
C LEU A 32 -4.55 -0.06 -0.27
N VAL A 33 -3.63 0.82 0.12
CA VAL A 33 -2.19 0.53 0.13
C VAL A 33 -1.84 -0.53 1.17
N ASN A 34 -2.50 -0.51 2.33
CA ASN A 34 -2.35 -1.55 3.34
C ASN A 34 -2.81 -2.93 2.83
N LEU A 35 -3.94 -2.99 2.14
CA LEU A 35 -4.41 -4.21 1.49
C LEU A 35 -3.46 -4.67 0.37
N LEU A 36 -2.92 -3.72 -0.40
CA LEU A 36 -2.06 -4.00 -1.56
C LEU A 36 -0.73 -4.63 -1.14
N GLY A 37 -0.01 -4.01 -0.23
CA GLY A 37 1.33 -4.43 0.16
C GLY A 37 1.71 -4.03 1.59
N GLY A 38 0.74 -3.94 2.50
CA GLY A 38 0.99 -3.70 3.93
C GLY A 38 1.73 -4.88 4.61
N PRO A 39 2.03 -4.75 5.90
CA PRO A 39 2.93 -5.67 6.62
C PRO A 39 2.38 -7.08 6.81
N SER A 40 1.17 -7.35 6.36
CA SER A 40 0.54 -8.66 6.48
C SER A 40 0.95 -9.61 5.36
N ALA A 41 1.24 -10.86 5.70
CA ALA A 41 1.58 -11.91 4.74
C ALA A 41 0.48 -12.18 3.69
N ASN A 42 -0.77 -11.84 3.99
CA ASN A 42 -1.91 -11.99 3.07
C ASN A 42 -2.21 -10.75 2.21
N SER A 43 -1.32 -9.75 2.20
CA SER A 43 -1.44 -8.61 1.29
C SER A 43 -1.43 -9.07 -0.17
N LEU A 44 -2.11 -8.33 -1.05
CA LEU A 44 -2.36 -8.76 -2.44
C LEU A 44 -1.06 -9.06 -3.20
N LEU A 45 -0.11 -8.14 -3.13
CA LEU A 45 1.17 -8.28 -3.84
C LEU A 45 2.04 -9.38 -3.25
N ASN A 46 2.06 -9.51 -1.91
CA ASN A 46 2.82 -10.58 -1.27
C ASN A 46 2.29 -11.97 -1.70
N VAL A 47 0.98 -12.15 -1.67
CA VAL A 47 0.36 -13.39 -2.13
C VAL A 47 0.59 -13.61 -3.63
N LEU A 48 0.45 -12.57 -4.46
CA LEU A 48 0.57 -12.69 -5.91
C LEU A 48 2.01 -12.95 -6.35
N VAL A 49 2.95 -12.09 -5.94
CA VAL A 49 4.31 -12.09 -6.49
C VAL A 49 5.22 -13.05 -5.73
N ARG A 50 5.10 -13.10 -4.41
CA ARG A 50 5.97 -13.93 -3.57
C ARG A 50 5.42 -15.34 -3.38
N GLU A 51 4.18 -15.50 -2.86
CA GLU A 51 3.68 -16.81 -2.46
C GLU A 51 3.27 -17.68 -3.66
N LYS A 52 2.57 -17.11 -4.64
CA LYS A 52 2.07 -17.87 -5.80
C LYS A 52 3.12 -18.06 -6.89
N ASN A 53 3.92 -17.04 -7.16
CA ASN A 53 4.87 -17.06 -8.26
C ASN A 53 6.33 -17.23 -7.82
N GLY A 54 6.65 -17.06 -6.53
CA GLY A 54 8.02 -17.25 -6.01
C GLY A 54 9.05 -16.29 -6.61
N LEU A 55 8.62 -15.12 -7.12
CA LEU A 55 9.48 -14.22 -7.90
C LEU A 55 10.19 -13.18 -7.05
N SER A 56 9.65 -12.86 -5.87
CA SER A 56 10.18 -11.77 -5.03
C SER A 56 10.58 -12.28 -3.66
N TYR A 57 11.68 -11.73 -3.14
CA TYR A 57 12.14 -11.96 -1.77
C TYR A 57 11.41 -11.08 -0.78
N ASN A 58 11.16 -9.84 -1.17
CA ASN A 58 10.39 -8.87 -0.41
C ASN A 58 9.55 -8.01 -1.36
N ILE A 59 8.32 -7.72 -0.96
CA ILE A 59 7.43 -6.80 -1.66
C ILE A 59 6.57 -6.08 -0.65
N GLU A 60 6.54 -4.75 -0.74
CA GLU A 60 5.79 -3.91 0.17
C GLU A 60 5.23 -2.69 -0.56
N ALA A 61 4.13 -2.17 -0.07
CA ALA A 61 3.56 -0.91 -0.51
C ALA A 61 3.42 0.05 0.66
N SER A 62 3.76 1.30 0.45
CA SER A 62 3.69 2.35 1.45
C SER A 62 2.99 3.59 0.90
N TYR A 63 2.32 4.32 1.78
CA TYR A 63 1.72 5.61 1.49
C TYR A 63 2.26 6.65 2.46
N THR A 64 2.83 7.71 1.93
CA THR A 64 3.34 8.85 2.70
C THR A 64 2.53 10.09 2.34
N PRO A 65 1.63 10.56 3.24
CA PRO A 65 0.90 11.80 3.03
C PRO A 65 1.79 13.01 3.32
N TYR A 66 1.63 14.06 2.52
CA TYR A 66 2.15 15.41 2.74
C TYR A 66 0.98 16.39 2.86
N SER A 67 1.26 17.64 3.21
CA SER A 67 0.22 18.66 3.40
C SER A 67 -0.55 19.02 2.13
N ASP A 68 0.07 18.88 0.97
CA ASP A 68 -0.44 19.29 -0.34
C ASP A 68 -0.50 18.13 -1.36
N SER A 69 0.08 16.97 -1.02
CA SER A 69 0.26 15.86 -1.93
C SER A 69 0.40 14.53 -1.18
N GLY A 70 0.76 13.48 -1.88
CA GLY A 70 1.10 12.19 -1.29
C GLY A 70 1.92 11.34 -2.25
N ILE A 71 2.69 10.41 -1.69
CA ILE A 71 3.47 9.44 -2.46
C ILE A 71 3.00 8.04 -2.08
N VAL A 72 2.65 7.24 -3.07
CA VAL A 72 2.50 5.79 -2.94
C VAL A 72 3.71 5.15 -3.60
N ALA A 73 4.43 4.34 -2.85
CA ALA A 73 5.59 3.61 -3.35
C ALA A 73 5.37 2.11 -3.18
N ILE A 74 5.68 1.33 -4.21
CA ILE A 74 5.74 -0.12 -4.16
C ILE A 74 7.20 -0.50 -4.35
N TYR A 75 7.76 -1.14 -3.34
CA TYR A 75 9.12 -1.68 -3.36
C TYR A 75 9.08 -3.19 -3.53
N PHE A 76 9.96 -3.74 -4.35
CA PHE A 76 10.17 -5.17 -4.45
C PHE A 76 11.64 -5.50 -4.72
N SER A 77 12.06 -6.70 -4.31
CA SER A 77 13.38 -7.24 -4.60
C SER A 77 13.24 -8.63 -5.21
N CYS A 78 13.90 -8.86 -6.34
CA CYS A 78 13.83 -10.12 -7.09
C CYS A 78 15.15 -10.40 -7.81
N ASP A 79 15.27 -11.58 -8.41
CA ASP A 79 16.34 -11.87 -9.34
C ASP A 79 16.20 -11.05 -10.62
N HIS A 80 17.34 -10.73 -11.24
CA HIS A 80 17.41 -9.91 -12.43
C HIS A 80 16.45 -10.38 -13.55
N ASP A 81 16.41 -11.68 -13.79
CA ASP A 81 15.64 -12.27 -14.89
C ASP A 81 14.12 -12.22 -14.63
N ASN A 82 13.72 -11.99 -13.39
CA ASN A 82 12.31 -11.94 -12.97
C ASN A 82 11.74 -10.51 -12.89
N THR A 83 12.58 -9.49 -13.10
CA THR A 83 12.19 -8.07 -12.86
C THR A 83 10.97 -7.66 -13.70
N ASP A 84 11.00 -7.92 -15.01
CA ASP A 84 9.92 -7.53 -15.91
C ASP A 84 8.61 -8.26 -15.58
N HIS A 85 8.71 -9.54 -15.25
CA HIS A 85 7.55 -10.34 -14.86
C HIS A 85 6.95 -9.88 -13.52
N CYS A 86 7.78 -9.49 -12.55
CA CYS A 86 7.30 -8.86 -11.32
C CYS A 86 6.51 -7.58 -11.60
N ILE A 87 7.03 -6.72 -12.49
CA ILE A 87 6.37 -5.46 -12.89
C ILE A 87 5.02 -5.75 -13.55
N GLU A 88 4.96 -6.69 -14.49
CA GLU A 88 3.71 -7.07 -15.17
C GLU A 88 2.64 -7.55 -14.17
N LEU A 89 3.02 -8.38 -13.21
CA LEU A 89 2.09 -8.87 -12.19
C LEU A 89 1.59 -7.74 -11.28
N ILE A 90 2.48 -6.84 -10.86
CA ILE A 90 2.13 -5.69 -10.04
C ILE A 90 1.17 -4.78 -10.80
N GLU A 91 1.51 -4.39 -12.03
CA GLU A 91 0.69 -3.51 -12.85
C GLU A 91 -0.67 -4.14 -13.23
N GLY A 92 -0.69 -5.43 -13.48
CA GLY A 92 -1.93 -6.18 -13.69
C GLY A 92 -2.86 -6.12 -12.48
N GLU A 93 -2.33 -6.28 -11.26
CA GLU A 93 -3.14 -6.17 -10.03
C GLU A 93 -3.60 -4.74 -9.77
N LEU A 94 -2.76 -3.74 -10.04
CA LEU A 94 -3.15 -2.33 -9.97
C LEU A 94 -4.26 -1.99 -10.97
N GLY A 95 -4.15 -2.45 -12.22
CA GLY A 95 -5.20 -2.29 -13.24
C GLY A 95 -6.51 -2.96 -12.84
N ARG A 96 -6.45 -4.13 -12.21
CA ARG A 96 -7.63 -4.81 -11.66
C ARG A 96 -8.31 -3.98 -10.57
N LEU A 97 -7.56 -3.40 -9.65
CA LEU A 97 -8.09 -2.56 -8.57
C LEU A 97 -8.74 -1.26 -9.07
N GLN A 98 -8.28 -0.74 -10.21
CA GLN A 98 -8.86 0.44 -10.85
C GLN A 98 -10.22 0.18 -11.50
N THR A 99 -10.48 -1.07 -11.90
CA THR A 99 -11.65 -1.41 -12.72
C THR A 99 -12.65 -2.32 -12.02
N THR A 100 -12.20 -3.09 -11.03
CA THR A 100 -13.01 -4.14 -10.39
C THR A 100 -13.12 -3.89 -8.89
N PRO A 101 -14.30 -3.56 -8.37
CA PRO A 101 -14.51 -3.40 -6.94
C PRO A 101 -14.20 -4.67 -6.15
N LEU A 102 -13.74 -4.50 -4.91
CA LEU A 102 -13.48 -5.62 -4.01
C LEU A 102 -14.78 -6.33 -3.63
N SER A 103 -14.73 -7.65 -3.50
CA SER A 103 -15.86 -8.39 -2.91
C SER A 103 -16.11 -7.95 -1.46
N ALA A 104 -17.36 -8.00 -1.02
CA ALA A 104 -17.76 -7.62 0.35
C ALA A 104 -16.96 -8.37 1.43
N ARG A 105 -16.66 -9.66 1.20
CA ARG A 105 -15.82 -10.46 2.09
C ARG A 105 -14.39 -9.89 2.18
N ARG A 106 -13.79 -9.56 1.05
CA ARG A 106 -12.41 -9.06 0.98
C ARG A 106 -12.28 -7.67 1.62
N LEU A 107 -13.23 -6.79 1.33
CA LEU A 107 -13.31 -5.48 1.96
C LEU A 107 -13.46 -5.58 3.49
N SER A 108 -14.36 -6.44 3.98
CA SER A 108 -14.54 -6.66 5.42
C SER A 108 -13.26 -7.17 6.10
N MET A 109 -12.54 -8.10 5.47
CA MET A 109 -11.27 -8.61 5.99
C MET A 109 -10.20 -7.51 6.01
N ALA A 110 -10.08 -6.72 4.94
CA ALA A 110 -9.13 -5.61 4.86
C ALA A 110 -9.36 -4.57 5.95
N LYS A 111 -10.63 -4.17 6.18
CA LYS A 111 -10.99 -3.23 7.25
C LYS A 111 -10.63 -3.77 8.63
N LYS A 112 -10.98 -5.02 8.93
CA LYS A 112 -10.65 -5.65 10.22
C LYS A 112 -9.14 -5.68 10.47
N GLN A 113 -8.37 -6.07 9.46
CA GLN A 113 -6.91 -6.12 9.53
C GLN A 113 -6.30 -4.73 9.74
N PHE A 114 -6.76 -3.74 8.98
CA PHE A 114 -6.27 -2.36 9.10
C PHE A 114 -6.58 -1.76 10.47
N ILE A 115 -7.79 -1.96 10.99
CA ILE A 115 -8.18 -1.54 12.34
C ILE A 115 -7.29 -2.21 13.40
N ALA A 116 -7.03 -3.51 13.29
CA ALA A 116 -6.17 -4.22 14.24
C ALA A 116 -4.73 -3.68 14.22
N GLN A 117 -4.18 -3.37 13.04
CA GLN A 117 -2.85 -2.77 12.92
C GLN A 117 -2.79 -1.36 13.51
N LEU A 118 -3.83 -0.54 13.29
CA LEU A 118 -3.93 0.77 13.92
C LEU A 118 -3.97 0.66 15.45
N ALA A 119 -4.77 -0.26 15.99
CA ALA A 119 -4.84 -0.49 17.42
C ALA A 119 -3.46 -0.83 18.00
N ILE A 120 -2.73 -1.77 17.40
CA ILE A 120 -1.37 -2.14 17.81
C ILE A 120 -0.41 -0.93 17.75
N SER A 121 -0.49 -0.13 16.68
CA SER A 121 0.40 1.05 16.53
C SER A 121 0.15 2.11 17.59
N MET A 122 -1.05 2.15 18.17
CA MET A 122 -1.44 3.13 19.19
C MET A 122 -1.23 2.63 20.63
N GLU A 123 -0.85 1.38 20.83
CA GLU A 123 -0.42 0.88 22.15
C GLU A 123 0.86 1.57 22.64
N SER A 124 1.68 2.07 21.69
CA SER A 124 2.84 2.90 22.01
C SER A 124 2.40 4.35 22.27
N ASN A 125 2.62 4.84 23.49
CA ASN A 125 2.36 6.25 23.85
C ASN A 125 3.12 7.22 22.93
N GLU A 126 4.33 6.86 22.51
CA GLU A 126 5.13 7.65 21.58
C GLU A 126 4.48 7.71 20.19
N GLY A 127 4.04 6.56 19.67
CA GLY A 127 3.32 6.48 18.38
C GLY A 127 2.04 7.29 18.38
N TYR A 128 1.27 7.20 19.46
CA TYR A 128 0.04 7.99 19.64
C TYR A 128 0.34 9.48 19.68
N MET A 129 1.30 9.92 20.48
CA MET A 129 1.68 11.33 20.63
C MET A 129 2.14 11.91 19.29
N LEU A 130 3.01 11.20 18.56
CA LEU A 130 3.50 11.66 17.25
C LEU A 130 2.38 11.71 16.21
N GLY A 131 1.49 10.72 16.19
CA GLY A 131 0.34 10.69 15.30
C GLY A 131 -0.64 11.83 15.58
N ALA A 132 -1.03 12.02 16.83
CA ALA A 132 -1.90 13.11 17.27
C ALA A 132 -1.27 14.49 17.00
N GLY A 133 0.03 14.64 17.27
CA GLY A 133 0.75 15.88 16.98
C GLY A 133 0.77 16.23 15.49
N LYS A 134 1.03 15.26 14.62
CA LYS A 134 0.97 15.44 13.16
C LYS A 134 -0.43 15.81 12.69
N SER A 135 -1.47 15.12 13.19
CA SER A 135 -2.87 15.41 12.85
C SER A 135 -3.25 16.83 13.27
N PHE A 136 -2.91 17.22 14.50
CA PHE A 136 -3.19 18.56 15.00
C PHE A 136 -2.47 19.66 14.21
N LEU A 137 -1.21 19.44 13.85
CA LEU A 137 -0.45 20.42 13.06
C LEU A 137 -1.02 20.57 11.65
N ALA A 138 -1.46 19.48 11.02
CA ALA A 138 -1.97 19.48 9.65
C ALA A 138 -3.42 19.95 9.56
N HIS A 139 -4.28 19.52 10.49
CA HIS A 139 -5.73 19.66 10.38
C HIS A 139 -6.35 20.47 11.53
N ARG A 140 -5.58 20.82 12.58
CA ARG A 140 -6.05 21.45 13.83
C ARG A 140 -7.04 20.58 14.61
N GLU A 141 -7.14 19.31 14.27
CA GLU A 141 -8.04 18.34 14.87
C GLU A 141 -7.30 17.03 15.11
N VAL A 142 -7.74 16.27 16.10
CA VAL A 142 -7.27 14.92 16.39
C VAL A 142 -8.50 14.03 16.51
N ASP A 143 -8.67 13.14 15.53
CA ASP A 143 -9.75 12.16 15.58
C ASP A 143 -9.53 11.19 16.75
N THR A 144 -10.59 10.85 17.45
CA THR A 144 -10.59 9.74 18.41
C THR A 144 -10.49 8.40 17.66
N MET A 145 -10.03 7.35 18.34
CA MET A 145 -9.99 6.01 17.73
C MET A 145 -11.36 5.53 17.27
N GLU A 146 -12.40 5.86 18.03
CA GLU A 146 -13.78 5.50 17.68
C GLU A 146 -14.22 6.18 16.37
N GLU A 147 -13.84 7.44 16.18
CA GLU A 147 -14.11 8.18 14.95
C GLU A 147 -13.35 7.59 13.76
N VAL A 148 -12.07 7.27 13.94
CA VAL A 148 -11.26 6.60 12.91
C VAL A 148 -11.88 5.25 12.53
N TYR A 149 -12.28 4.44 13.51
CA TYR A 149 -12.94 3.15 13.25
C TYR A 149 -14.25 3.33 12.50
N ARG A 150 -15.08 4.29 12.89
CA ARG A 150 -16.32 4.59 12.20
C ARG A 150 -16.08 5.01 10.74
N LYS A 151 -15.08 5.88 10.51
CA LYS A 151 -14.68 6.29 9.17
C LYS A 151 -14.23 5.10 8.33
N ILE A 152 -13.39 4.19 8.87
CA ILE A 152 -12.94 2.97 8.16
C ILE A 152 -14.13 2.05 7.85
N GLN A 153 -15.03 1.84 8.80
CA GLN A 153 -16.21 0.98 8.59
C GLN A 153 -17.16 1.54 7.52
N ALA A 154 -17.24 2.84 7.35
CA ALA A 154 -18.07 3.49 6.35
C ALA A 154 -17.53 3.37 4.90
N LEU A 155 -16.22 3.06 4.71
CA LEU A 155 -15.64 2.92 3.37
C LEU A 155 -16.33 1.83 2.55
N THR A 156 -16.53 2.10 1.27
CA THR A 156 -17.12 1.16 0.31
C THR A 156 -16.05 0.57 -0.62
N ALA A 157 -16.41 -0.45 -1.40
CA ALA A 157 -15.51 -1.00 -2.41
C ALA A 157 -15.32 0.00 -3.57
N GLU A 158 -16.35 0.78 -3.86
CA GLU A 158 -16.35 1.84 -4.87
C GLU A 158 -15.40 2.98 -4.50
N ASP A 159 -15.34 3.37 -3.21
CA ASP A 159 -14.38 4.38 -2.73
C ASP A 159 -12.93 3.93 -3.00
N LEU A 160 -12.63 2.66 -2.76
CA LEU A 160 -11.29 2.11 -3.02
C LEU A 160 -10.98 2.05 -4.51
N THR A 161 -11.95 1.67 -5.35
CA THR A 161 -11.78 1.65 -6.81
C THR A 161 -11.60 3.05 -7.37
N ALA A 162 -12.36 4.04 -6.89
CA ALA A 162 -12.22 5.43 -7.31
C ALA A 162 -10.83 5.99 -6.97
N VAL A 163 -10.33 5.73 -5.76
CA VAL A 163 -8.98 6.13 -5.35
C VAL A 163 -7.91 5.40 -6.15
N ALA A 164 -8.06 4.09 -6.39
CA ALA A 164 -7.14 3.33 -7.24
C ALA A 164 -7.04 3.93 -8.65
N SER A 165 -8.17 4.27 -9.26
CA SER A 165 -8.21 4.89 -10.60
C SER A 165 -7.55 6.26 -10.64
N SER A 166 -7.64 7.06 -9.56
CA SER A 166 -7.03 8.38 -9.50
C SER A 166 -5.52 8.34 -9.27
N VAL A 167 -5.02 7.32 -8.54
CA VAL A 167 -3.62 7.28 -8.09
C VAL A 167 -2.76 6.40 -8.98
N PHE A 168 -3.26 5.24 -9.43
CA PHE A 168 -2.42 4.24 -10.12
C PHE A 168 -2.35 4.39 -11.64
N SER A 169 -2.74 5.54 -12.21
CA SER A 169 -2.83 5.74 -13.66
C SER A 169 -1.48 5.85 -14.37
N SER A 170 -0.42 6.29 -13.71
CA SER A 170 0.89 6.56 -14.36
C SER A 170 2.04 6.37 -13.37
N PRO A 171 2.54 5.14 -13.18
CA PRO A 171 3.66 4.89 -12.30
C PRO A 171 4.99 5.40 -12.88
N SER A 172 5.84 5.98 -12.03
CA SER A 172 7.26 6.12 -12.31
C SER A 172 7.98 4.85 -11.89
N ARG A 173 8.92 4.37 -12.70
CA ARG A 173 9.69 3.15 -12.42
C ARG A 173 11.14 3.49 -12.14
N LEU A 174 11.69 2.94 -11.07
CA LEU A 174 13.12 3.00 -10.76
C LEU A 174 13.63 1.58 -10.53
N ILE A 175 14.58 1.13 -11.34
CA ILE A 175 15.21 -0.18 -11.21
C ILE A 175 16.67 0.05 -10.80
N TYR A 176 17.05 -0.51 -9.67
CA TYR A 176 18.40 -0.41 -9.12
C TYR A 176 19.07 -1.79 -9.09
N LYS A 177 20.38 -1.83 -9.44
CA LYS A 177 21.22 -3.04 -9.44
C LYS A 177 22.08 -3.09 -8.19
#